data_b068db5f47a7d21325d40a41e46a87fe
#
_entry.id   b068db5f47a7d21325d40a41e46a87fe
#
_cell.length_a   1.000
_cell.length_b   1.000
_cell.length_c   1.000
_cell.angle_alpha   90.00
_cell.angle_beta   90.00
_cell.angle_gamma   90.00
#
_symmetry.space_group_name_H-M   'P 1'
#
loop_
_entity.id
_entity.type
_entity.pdbx_description
1 polymer ?
#
loop_
_entity_poly.entity_id
_entity_poly.type
_entity_poly.pdbx_seq_one_letter_code
_entity_poly.pdbx_strand_id
1 'polypeptide(L)'
;MNKNIMTLLLAGAMLSSLSAAETENRIPARGLALDKPGSDFRIVDFTRDALGPKDILIEIDYSGICHSDIHSALNEHAAPGSKPLFPIIPGHEMAGHVVRVGSEVKKFAVGDLAGVGCFVDSCGECRECKRGLEQFCLVRDPVPNLLKDGRNFRGGYSNRIVVPERNAIKIPAGAELSRVAPLLCAGITVWSPIHFSKVKKGDTVGVAGFGGLGHMAVKYLADLGAKVTVFDITEEKRDDALRMGAERYVNMKQPEAAGGLADSFDFIISTIPSDYRLTDYAKLLKYGTGELAVVGLPPTASVKILELLA
;
A
#
# COMPACT_ATOMS: atom_id res chain seq x y z
N MET A 1 -7.89 59.03 -11.20
CA MET A 1 -8.07 57.56 -10.99
C MET A 1 -6.69 56.97 -10.70
N ASN A 2 -6.53 56.39 -9.52
CA ASN A 2 -5.22 56.09 -8.94
C ASN A 2 -4.68 54.82 -9.61
N LYS A 3 -3.47 54.86 -10.21
CA LYS A 3 -2.83 53.73 -10.91
C LYS A 3 -2.77 52.44 -10.07
N ASN A 4 -2.71 52.57 -8.74
CA ASN A 4 -2.67 51.43 -7.81
C ASN A 4 -4.03 50.70 -7.69
N ILE A 5 -5.17 51.35 -7.92
CA ILE A 5 -6.50 50.72 -7.87
C ILE A 5 -6.72 49.87 -9.13
N MET A 6 -6.21 50.31 -10.28
CA MET A 6 -6.34 49.59 -11.53
C MET A 6 -5.46 48.34 -11.54
N THR A 7 -4.27 48.38 -10.89
CA THR A 7 -3.39 47.17 -10.76
C THR A 7 -4.01 46.14 -9.81
N LEU A 8 -4.66 46.53 -8.73
CA LEU A 8 -5.35 45.61 -7.83
C LEU A 8 -6.60 44.97 -8.48
N LEU A 9 -7.34 45.73 -9.29
CA LEU A 9 -8.51 45.16 -10.01
C LEU A 9 -8.11 44.18 -11.13
N LEU A 10 -7.00 44.46 -11.83
CA LEU A 10 -6.46 43.53 -12.83
C LEU A 10 -5.88 42.26 -12.19
N ALA A 11 -5.20 42.35 -11.06
CA ALA A 11 -4.71 41.22 -10.30
C ALA A 11 -5.86 40.37 -9.73
N GLY A 12 -6.93 41.00 -9.20
CA GLY A 12 -8.11 40.30 -8.73
C GLY A 12 -8.89 39.59 -9.85
N ALA A 13 -8.99 40.20 -11.04
CA ALA A 13 -9.64 39.60 -12.21
C ALA A 13 -8.81 38.43 -12.78
N MET A 14 -7.47 38.52 -12.79
CA MET A 14 -6.60 37.40 -13.20
C MET A 14 -6.64 36.22 -12.20
N LEU A 15 -6.66 36.49 -10.90
CA LEU A 15 -6.80 35.44 -9.86
C LEU A 15 -8.17 34.76 -9.93
N SER A 16 -9.26 35.50 -10.18
CA SER A 16 -10.58 34.93 -10.34
C SER A 16 -10.74 34.11 -11.64
N SER A 17 -10.12 34.54 -12.74
CA SER A 17 -10.13 33.80 -14.01
C SER A 17 -9.27 32.54 -13.96
N LEU A 18 -8.14 32.52 -13.24
CA LEU A 18 -7.33 31.32 -13.00
C LEU A 18 -8.08 30.30 -12.14
N SER A 19 -8.81 30.74 -11.09
CA SER A 19 -9.60 29.84 -10.26
C SER A 19 -10.81 29.26 -11.01
N ALA A 20 -11.45 30.03 -11.90
CA ALA A 20 -12.55 29.55 -12.72
C ALA A 20 -12.09 28.55 -13.80
N ALA A 21 -10.95 28.78 -14.46
CA ALA A 21 -10.37 27.88 -15.43
C ALA A 21 -9.86 26.55 -14.81
N GLU A 22 -9.36 26.62 -13.55
CA GLU A 22 -8.99 25.39 -12.81
C GLU A 22 -10.21 24.57 -12.39
N THR A 23 -11.34 25.19 -12.10
CA THR A 23 -12.59 24.48 -11.78
C THR A 23 -13.23 23.83 -13.02
N GLU A 24 -13.11 24.45 -14.17
CA GLU A 24 -13.69 23.96 -15.43
C GLU A 24 -13.02 22.70 -15.98
N ASN A 25 -11.76 22.41 -15.58
CA ASN A 25 -10.99 21.24 -16.03
C ASN A 25 -10.96 20.07 -15.02
N ARG A 26 -11.65 20.17 -13.91
CA ARG A 26 -11.75 19.06 -12.95
C ARG A 26 -12.49 17.87 -13.52
N ILE A 27 -12.09 16.67 -13.11
CA ILE A 27 -12.60 15.41 -13.68
C ILE A 27 -13.69 14.85 -12.77
N PRO A 28 -14.94 14.70 -13.26
CA PRO A 28 -16.01 14.10 -12.48
C PRO A 28 -15.66 12.67 -12.07
N ALA A 29 -15.97 12.34 -10.81
CA ALA A 29 -15.75 11.03 -10.23
C ALA A 29 -16.86 10.69 -9.24
N ARG A 30 -17.03 9.40 -8.97
CA ARG A 30 -17.95 8.85 -7.96
C ARG A 30 -17.20 7.87 -7.08
N GLY A 31 -17.50 7.85 -5.79
CA GLY A 31 -16.83 6.97 -4.85
C GLY A 31 -17.64 6.66 -3.61
N LEU A 32 -17.08 5.82 -2.76
CA LEU A 32 -17.62 5.43 -1.47
C LEU A 32 -16.88 6.20 -0.36
N ALA A 33 -17.57 7.12 0.30
CA ALA A 33 -17.02 7.94 1.36
C ALA A 33 -17.57 7.58 2.73
N LEU A 34 -16.75 7.83 3.75
CA LEU A 34 -17.10 7.79 5.17
C LEU A 34 -17.06 9.22 5.71
N ASP A 35 -18.09 9.64 6.45
CA ASP A 35 -18.18 11.00 6.98
C ASP A 35 -17.46 11.17 8.34
N LYS A 36 -17.30 10.08 9.08
CA LYS A 36 -16.60 10.02 10.38
C LYS A 36 -16.08 8.60 10.64
N PRO A 37 -15.16 8.42 11.60
CA PRO A 37 -14.68 7.10 11.96
C PRO A 37 -15.82 6.12 12.26
N GLY A 38 -15.78 4.95 11.61
CA GLY A 38 -16.75 3.87 11.83
C GLY A 38 -18.17 4.13 11.33
N SER A 39 -18.41 5.18 10.52
CA SER A 39 -19.71 5.38 9.86
C SER A 39 -19.90 4.41 8.71
N ASP A 40 -21.15 4.27 8.24
CA ASP A 40 -21.45 3.56 7.00
C ASP A 40 -20.88 4.30 5.78
N PHE A 41 -20.56 3.54 4.74
CA PHE A 41 -20.20 4.08 3.46
C PHE A 41 -21.42 4.71 2.75
N ARG A 42 -21.20 5.88 2.15
CA ARG A 42 -22.16 6.50 1.25
C ARG A 42 -21.57 6.80 -0.12
N ILE A 43 -22.39 6.73 -1.14
CA ILE A 43 -22.01 7.15 -2.50
C ILE A 43 -21.91 8.68 -2.54
N VAL A 44 -20.80 9.18 -3.10
CA VAL A 44 -20.57 10.61 -3.31
C VAL A 44 -20.17 10.88 -4.76
N ASP A 45 -20.73 11.91 -5.34
CA ASP A 45 -20.23 12.52 -6.57
C ASP A 45 -19.24 13.63 -6.20
N PHE A 46 -18.08 13.64 -6.81
CA PHE A 46 -17.02 14.60 -6.54
C PHE A 46 -16.19 14.86 -7.80
N THR A 47 -15.16 15.67 -7.68
CA THR A 47 -14.22 15.91 -8.79
C THR A 47 -12.81 15.59 -8.37
N ARG A 48 -12.04 14.94 -9.23
CA ARG A 48 -10.59 14.83 -9.16
C ARG A 48 -9.94 16.14 -9.60
N ASP A 49 -8.67 16.30 -9.25
CA ASP A 49 -7.85 17.40 -9.79
C ASP A 49 -7.78 17.31 -11.32
N ALA A 50 -7.53 18.45 -11.97
CA ALA A 50 -7.31 18.49 -13.41
C ALA A 50 -6.08 17.65 -13.80
N LEU A 51 -6.09 17.09 -15.01
CA LEU A 51 -5.00 16.31 -15.55
C LEU A 51 -3.80 17.23 -15.86
N GLY A 52 -2.69 17.02 -15.15
CA GLY A 52 -1.44 17.72 -15.41
C GLY A 52 -0.68 17.15 -16.62
N PRO A 53 0.40 17.85 -17.08
CA PRO A 53 1.17 17.42 -18.26
C PRO A 53 1.78 16.01 -18.13
N LYS A 54 2.15 15.59 -16.92
CA LYS A 54 2.79 14.29 -16.62
C LYS A 54 1.84 13.30 -15.95
N ASP A 55 0.54 13.59 -15.90
CA ASP A 55 -0.45 12.79 -15.23
C ASP A 55 -1.18 11.87 -16.21
N ILE A 56 -1.68 10.77 -15.67
CA ILE A 56 -2.61 9.88 -16.36
C ILE A 56 -3.93 9.84 -15.60
N LEU A 57 -5.02 9.72 -16.33
CA LEU A 57 -6.34 9.42 -15.80
C LEU A 57 -6.63 7.95 -16.00
N ILE A 58 -6.88 7.26 -14.90
CA ILE A 58 -7.25 5.84 -14.90
C ILE A 58 -8.72 5.72 -14.53
N GLU A 59 -9.49 4.96 -15.31
CA GLU A 59 -10.75 4.37 -14.84
C GLU A 59 -10.43 3.11 -14.07
N ILE A 60 -10.89 3.06 -12.80
CA ILE A 60 -10.62 1.97 -11.87
C ILE A 60 -11.68 0.89 -12.10
N ASP A 61 -11.22 -0.29 -12.57
CA ASP A 61 -12.07 -1.46 -12.77
C ASP A 61 -12.16 -2.29 -11.48
N TYR A 62 -11.06 -2.37 -10.71
CA TYR A 62 -10.96 -3.11 -9.46
C TYR A 62 -10.16 -2.34 -8.44
N SER A 63 -10.64 -2.35 -7.20
CA SER A 63 -9.89 -1.92 -6.03
C SER A 63 -9.90 -3.04 -5.01
N GLY A 64 -8.71 -3.52 -4.62
CA GLY A 64 -8.59 -4.53 -3.58
C GLY A 64 -8.97 -3.96 -2.21
N ILE A 65 -9.20 -4.86 -1.26
CA ILE A 65 -9.54 -4.53 0.13
C ILE A 65 -8.39 -5.00 1.03
N CYS A 66 -7.80 -4.06 1.76
CA CYS A 66 -6.72 -4.30 2.69
C CYS A 66 -7.14 -3.94 4.12
N HIS A 67 -6.50 -4.53 5.12
CA HIS A 67 -6.75 -4.17 6.51
C HIS A 67 -6.41 -2.69 6.81
N SER A 68 -5.49 -2.10 6.05
CA SER A 68 -5.18 -0.67 6.14
C SER A 68 -6.35 0.24 5.77
N ASP A 69 -7.30 -0.23 4.96
CA ASP A 69 -8.53 0.51 4.68
C ASP A 69 -9.45 0.54 5.89
N ILE A 70 -9.46 -0.54 6.69
CA ILE A 70 -10.19 -0.60 7.96
C ILE A 70 -9.56 0.37 8.96
N HIS A 71 -8.22 0.35 9.10
CA HIS A 71 -7.51 1.30 9.95
C HIS A 71 -7.82 2.76 9.56
N SER A 72 -7.86 3.05 8.25
CA SER A 72 -8.22 4.37 7.75
C SER A 72 -9.68 4.73 8.05
N ALA A 73 -10.60 3.78 7.86
CA ALA A 73 -12.03 3.96 8.13
C ALA A 73 -12.33 4.18 9.62
N LEU A 74 -11.54 3.58 10.51
CA LEU A 74 -11.66 3.71 11.97
C LEU A 74 -10.76 4.80 12.55
N ASN A 75 -9.87 5.40 11.74
CA ASN A 75 -8.87 6.40 12.16
C ASN A 75 -7.87 5.88 13.21
N GLU A 76 -7.53 4.59 13.17
CA GLU A 76 -6.73 3.93 14.21
C GLU A 76 -5.24 4.31 14.18
N HIS A 77 -4.71 4.76 13.03
CA HIS A 77 -3.31 5.19 12.88
C HIS A 77 -3.11 6.71 12.98
N ALA A 78 -4.14 7.44 13.42
CA ALA A 78 -4.01 8.87 13.63
C ALA A 78 -3.01 9.18 14.75
N ALA A 79 -2.12 10.13 14.53
CA ALA A 79 -1.23 10.59 15.59
C ALA A 79 -2.05 11.13 16.76
N PRO A 80 -1.63 10.89 18.02
CA PRO A 80 -2.34 11.42 19.19
C PRO A 80 -2.56 12.92 19.07
N GLY A 81 -3.83 13.37 19.20
CA GLY A 81 -4.20 14.79 19.11
C GLY A 81 -4.36 15.33 17.68
N SER A 82 -4.13 14.55 16.64
CA SER A 82 -4.42 14.97 15.26
C SER A 82 -5.93 15.01 15.02
N LYS A 83 -6.37 15.98 14.19
CA LYS A 83 -7.77 16.00 13.74
C LYS A 83 -8.01 14.91 12.71
N PRO A 84 -9.08 14.12 12.83
CA PRO A 84 -9.46 13.17 11.80
C PRO A 84 -9.70 13.88 10.46
N LEU A 85 -9.14 13.31 9.38
CA LEU A 85 -9.31 13.85 8.02
C LEU A 85 -10.54 13.23 7.36
N PHE A 86 -11.72 13.51 7.88
CA PHE A 86 -13.00 13.08 7.32
C PHE A 86 -13.75 14.26 6.68
N PRO A 87 -14.60 14.03 5.67
CA PRO A 87 -14.89 12.74 5.05
C PRO A 87 -13.69 12.16 4.27
N ILE A 88 -13.63 10.80 4.18
CA ILE A 88 -12.56 10.08 3.49
C ILE A 88 -13.13 9.12 2.44
N ILE A 89 -12.44 8.97 1.31
CA ILE A 89 -12.58 7.83 0.39
C ILE A 89 -11.30 6.98 0.54
N PRO A 90 -11.36 5.79 1.14
CA PRO A 90 -10.21 4.89 1.27
C PRO A 90 -9.95 4.10 -0.03
N GLY A 91 -9.07 3.08 0.05
CA GLY A 91 -8.68 2.23 -1.08
C GLY A 91 -7.29 2.61 -1.61
N HIS A 92 -6.42 1.61 -1.77
CA HIS A 92 -5.03 1.81 -2.20
C HIS A 92 -4.49 0.63 -3.02
N GLU A 93 -5.36 -0.16 -3.62
CA GLU A 93 -5.03 -1.31 -4.47
C GLU A 93 -5.79 -1.20 -5.78
N MET A 94 -5.50 -0.16 -6.58
CA MET A 94 -6.28 0.22 -7.75
C MET A 94 -5.73 -0.40 -9.03
N ALA A 95 -6.53 -1.12 -9.77
CA ALA A 95 -6.22 -1.63 -11.09
C ALA A 95 -7.30 -1.22 -12.10
N GLY A 96 -6.90 -0.73 -13.27
CA GLY A 96 -7.83 -0.23 -14.27
C GLY A 96 -7.13 0.06 -15.60
N HIS A 97 -7.74 0.90 -16.40
CA HIS A 97 -7.22 1.27 -17.70
C HIS A 97 -7.09 2.78 -17.86
N VAL A 98 -6.06 3.18 -18.60
CA VAL A 98 -5.77 4.59 -18.90
C VAL A 98 -6.77 5.12 -19.92
N VAL A 99 -7.50 6.18 -19.56
CA VAL A 99 -8.49 6.81 -20.47
C VAL A 99 -8.05 8.16 -21.00
N ARG A 100 -7.08 8.83 -20.32
CA ARG A 100 -6.46 10.07 -20.79
C ARG A 100 -5.03 10.15 -20.31
N VAL A 101 -4.18 10.82 -21.09
CA VAL A 101 -2.77 11.09 -20.75
C VAL A 101 -2.48 12.58 -20.91
N GLY A 102 -1.61 13.11 -20.07
CA GLY A 102 -1.07 14.47 -20.18
C GLY A 102 -0.09 14.59 -21.35
N SER A 103 0.17 15.83 -21.77
CA SER A 103 0.98 16.12 -22.97
C SER A 103 2.44 15.67 -22.88
N GLU A 104 2.98 15.44 -21.68
CA GLU A 104 4.37 15.02 -21.44
C GLU A 104 4.51 13.56 -21.01
N VAL A 105 3.39 12.81 -20.94
CA VAL A 105 3.39 11.39 -20.58
C VAL A 105 4.11 10.57 -21.64
N LYS A 106 5.00 9.67 -21.21
CA LYS A 106 5.83 8.82 -22.09
C LYS A 106 5.66 7.33 -21.82
N LYS A 107 5.28 6.97 -20.59
CA LYS A 107 5.22 5.57 -20.13
C LYS A 107 3.91 4.89 -20.49
N PHE A 108 2.82 5.65 -20.66
CA PHE A 108 1.48 5.15 -20.89
C PHE A 108 0.84 5.73 -22.14
N ALA A 109 -0.05 4.94 -22.75
CA ALA A 109 -1.00 5.37 -23.78
C ALA A 109 -2.43 5.09 -23.34
N VAL A 110 -3.41 5.74 -23.95
CA VAL A 110 -4.83 5.44 -23.74
C VAL A 110 -5.09 3.98 -24.12
N GLY A 111 -5.81 3.26 -23.24
CA GLY A 111 -6.07 1.82 -23.35
C GLY A 111 -5.07 0.92 -22.65
N ASP A 112 -3.91 1.45 -22.19
CA ASP A 112 -2.99 0.65 -21.36
C ASP A 112 -3.63 0.26 -20.03
N LEU A 113 -3.31 -0.93 -19.53
CA LEU A 113 -3.65 -1.34 -18.18
C LEU A 113 -2.65 -0.73 -17.19
N ALA A 114 -3.18 -0.17 -16.10
CA ALA A 114 -2.39 0.53 -15.09
C ALA A 114 -2.84 0.18 -13.67
N GLY A 115 -1.87 0.08 -12.77
CA GLY A 115 -2.08 -0.12 -11.34
C GLY A 115 -1.55 1.03 -10.52
N VAL A 116 -2.19 1.33 -9.39
CA VAL A 116 -1.74 2.32 -8.42
C VAL A 116 -1.85 1.73 -7.03
N GLY A 117 -0.73 1.73 -6.30
CA GLY A 117 -0.65 1.24 -4.93
C GLY A 117 -0.77 2.35 -3.89
N CYS A 118 -0.08 2.17 -2.77
CA CYS A 118 -0.14 3.08 -1.61
C CYS A 118 0.42 4.48 -1.89
N PHE A 119 1.28 4.63 -2.90
CA PHE A 119 1.94 5.90 -3.23
C PHE A 119 1.34 6.52 -4.48
N VAL A 120 0.47 7.51 -4.29
CA VAL A 120 -0.23 8.20 -5.39
C VAL A 120 0.51 9.43 -5.90
N ASP A 121 1.54 9.90 -5.19
CA ASP A 121 2.36 11.04 -5.59
C ASP A 121 3.78 10.97 -5.01
N SER A 122 4.71 11.67 -5.67
CA SER A 122 6.08 11.94 -5.22
C SER A 122 6.61 13.15 -5.99
N CYS A 123 7.63 13.86 -5.47
CA CYS A 123 8.11 15.08 -6.14
C CYS A 123 8.90 14.82 -7.45
N GLY A 124 9.44 13.61 -7.64
CA GLY A 124 10.24 13.25 -8.81
C GLY A 124 11.65 13.86 -8.86
N GLU A 125 12.00 14.80 -7.97
CA GLU A 125 13.22 15.63 -8.07
C GLU A 125 14.20 15.45 -6.91
N CYS A 126 13.74 15.02 -5.72
CA CYS A 126 14.60 14.81 -4.58
C CYS A 126 15.57 13.62 -4.82
N ARG A 127 16.59 13.52 -3.97
CA ARG A 127 17.60 12.47 -4.05
C ARG A 127 16.98 11.07 -4.09
N GLU A 128 15.95 10.82 -3.27
CA GLU A 128 15.32 9.50 -3.19
C GLU A 128 14.50 9.19 -4.44
N CYS A 129 13.73 10.14 -4.96
CA CYS A 129 13.00 9.95 -6.22
C CYS A 129 13.93 9.69 -7.42
N LYS A 130 15.07 10.39 -7.51
CA LYS A 130 16.08 10.16 -8.57
C LYS A 130 16.74 8.77 -8.48
N ARG A 131 16.65 8.10 -7.36
CA ARG A 131 17.15 6.73 -7.11
C ARG A 131 16.09 5.65 -7.27
N GLY A 132 14.84 6.01 -7.62
CA GLY A 132 13.71 5.09 -7.67
C GLY A 132 13.22 4.64 -6.29
N LEU A 133 13.39 5.48 -5.29
CA LEU A 133 13.01 5.25 -3.89
C LEU A 133 11.92 6.25 -3.46
N GLU A 134 10.88 6.38 -4.27
CA GLU A 134 9.78 7.34 -4.08
C GLU A 134 9.07 7.17 -2.74
N GLN A 135 9.07 5.97 -2.18
CA GLN A 135 8.51 5.69 -0.86
C GLN A 135 9.20 6.48 0.26
N PHE A 136 10.43 6.94 0.05
CA PHE A 136 11.18 7.80 0.97
C PHE A 136 11.18 9.28 0.57
N CYS A 137 10.33 9.68 -0.37
CA CYS A 137 10.22 11.07 -0.76
C CYS A 137 9.71 11.95 0.40
N LEU A 138 10.56 12.84 0.93
CA LEU A 138 10.21 13.74 2.03
C LEU A 138 9.40 14.96 1.61
N VAL A 139 9.32 15.24 0.30
CA VAL A 139 8.62 16.39 -0.28
C VAL A 139 7.19 16.04 -0.69
N ARG A 140 6.86 14.74 -0.71
CA ARG A 140 5.47 14.30 -0.97
C ARG A 140 4.54 14.85 0.10
N ASP A 141 3.29 15.06 -0.27
CA ASP A 141 2.25 15.40 0.68
C ASP A 141 2.26 14.36 1.83
N PRO A 142 2.43 14.79 3.10
CA PRO A 142 2.40 13.90 4.26
C PRO A 142 1.04 13.20 4.43
N VAL A 143 0.01 13.70 3.75
CA VAL A 143 -1.31 13.09 3.67
C VAL A 143 -1.58 12.69 2.21
N PRO A 144 -1.15 11.51 1.78
CA PRO A 144 -1.15 11.11 0.37
C PRO A 144 -2.53 11.04 -0.29
N ASN A 145 -3.59 11.20 0.50
CA ASN A 145 -4.97 11.08 0.05
C ASN A 145 -5.68 12.43 -0.15
N LEU A 146 -5.03 13.57 0.10
CA LEU A 146 -5.66 14.88 -0.08
C LEU A 146 -5.66 15.29 -1.56
N LEU A 147 -6.81 15.77 -2.03
CA LEU A 147 -6.92 16.57 -3.24
C LEU A 147 -6.37 17.98 -2.97
N LYS A 148 -6.04 18.72 -4.03
CA LYS A 148 -5.55 20.11 -3.92
C LYS A 148 -6.48 21.03 -3.15
N ASP A 149 -7.77 20.73 -3.10
CA ASP A 149 -8.77 21.48 -2.33
C ASP A 149 -8.90 21.01 -0.86
N GLY A 150 -8.02 20.11 -0.41
CA GLY A 150 -7.97 19.63 0.97
C GLY A 150 -8.93 18.49 1.31
N ARG A 151 -9.74 18.01 0.37
CA ARG A 151 -10.61 16.83 0.60
C ARG A 151 -9.79 15.54 0.57
N ASN A 152 -10.06 14.64 1.51
CA ASN A 152 -9.38 13.34 1.60
C ASN A 152 -10.04 12.28 0.70
N PHE A 153 -10.07 12.54 -0.60
CA PHE A 153 -10.81 11.79 -1.61
C PHE A 153 -9.92 11.17 -2.70
N ARG A 154 -8.62 10.98 -2.44
CA ARG A 154 -7.73 10.32 -3.43
C ARG A 154 -7.86 8.80 -3.44
N GLY A 155 -8.53 8.20 -2.50
CA GLY A 155 -8.63 6.74 -2.39
C GLY A 155 -9.31 6.05 -3.58
N GLY A 156 -9.02 4.77 -3.70
CA GLY A 156 -9.40 3.91 -4.82
C GLY A 156 -10.80 3.33 -4.73
N TYR A 157 -11.54 3.53 -3.63
CA TYR A 157 -12.96 3.16 -3.59
C TYR A 157 -13.78 4.19 -4.37
N SER A 158 -13.36 4.40 -5.60
CA SER A 158 -13.92 5.35 -6.55
C SER A 158 -13.71 4.84 -7.97
N ASN A 159 -14.42 5.42 -8.93
CA ASN A 159 -14.35 4.98 -10.32
C ASN A 159 -13.20 5.59 -11.13
N ARG A 160 -12.49 6.61 -10.62
CA ARG A 160 -11.41 7.30 -11.34
C ARG A 160 -10.31 7.78 -10.42
N ILE A 161 -9.07 7.81 -10.93
CA ILE A 161 -7.94 8.45 -10.27
C ILE A 161 -7.05 9.19 -11.28
N VAL A 162 -6.50 10.33 -10.85
CA VAL A 162 -5.46 11.08 -11.56
C VAL A 162 -4.18 10.94 -10.76
N VAL A 163 -3.12 10.46 -11.42
CA VAL A 163 -1.80 10.28 -10.80
C VAL A 163 -0.69 10.62 -11.77
N PRO A 164 0.48 11.10 -11.30
CA PRO A 164 1.66 11.18 -12.13
C PRO A 164 2.04 9.81 -12.70
N GLU A 165 2.45 9.75 -13.96
CA GLU A 165 2.80 8.46 -14.63
C GLU A 165 3.91 7.69 -13.88
N ARG A 166 4.77 8.35 -13.12
CA ARG A 166 5.82 7.70 -12.32
C ARG A 166 5.27 6.90 -11.13
N ASN A 167 4.08 7.26 -10.62
CA ASN A 167 3.42 6.57 -9.50
C ASN A 167 2.46 5.48 -9.97
N ALA A 168 2.32 5.28 -11.28
CA ALA A 168 1.56 4.19 -11.86
C ALA A 168 2.46 3.06 -12.35
N ILE A 169 1.99 1.83 -12.18
CA ILE A 169 2.64 0.60 -12.61
C ILE A 169 1.94 0.11 -13.87
N LYS A 170 2.71 -0.13 -14.94
CA LYS A 170 2.16 -0.70 -16.16
C LYS A 170 1.85 -2.18 -15.95
N ILE A 171 0.60 -2.55 -16.13
CA ILE A 171 0.14 -3.93 -16.01
C ILE A 171 0.27 -4.58 -17.39
N PRO A 172 0.80 -5.83 -17.48
CA PRO A 172 0.89 -6.54 -18.77
C PRO A 172 -0.48 -6.73 -19.42
N ALA A 173 -0.53 -6.59 -20.74
CA ALA A 173 -1.75 -6.88 -21.50
C ALA A 173 -2.22 -8.31 -21.25
N GLY A 174 -3.54 -8.50 -21.06
CA GLY A 174 -4.14 -9.81 -20.77
C GLY A 174 -4.09 -10.25 -19.32
N ALA A 175 -3.47 -9.47 -18.43
CA ALA A 175 -3.54 -9.76 -16.99
C ALA A 175 -4.96 -9.54 -16.45
N GLU A 176 -5.41 -10.44 -15.57
CA GLU A 176 -6.71 -10.36 -14.91
C GLU A 176 -6.63 -9.31 -13.76
N LEU A 177 -7.21 -8.13 -13.99
CA LEU A 177 -7.08 -6.98 -13.08
C LEU A 177 -7.58 -7.26 -11.66
N SER A 178 -8.60 -8.10 -11.50
CA SER A 178 -9.11 -8.53 -10.18
C SER A 178 -8.05 -9.25 -9.34
N ARG A 179 -7.12 -9.96 -10.00
CA ARG A 179 -6.02 -10.64 -9.34
C ARG A 179 -4.79 -9.75 -9.18
N VAL A 180 -4.67 -8.72 -10.01
CA VAL A 180 -3.54 -7.77 -9.94
C VAL A 180 -3.74 -6.77 -8.80
N ALA A 181 -4.96 -6.32 -8.56
CA ALA A 181 -5.24 -5.27 -7.56
C ALA A 181 -4.59 -5.57 -6.18
N PRO A 182 -4.72 -6.76 -5.56
CA PRO A 182 -4.07 -7.05 -4.28
C PRO A 182 -2.53 -7.07 -4.34
N LEU A 183 -1.94 -7.27 -5.52
CA LEU A 183 -0.47 -7.24 -5.67
C LEU A 183 0.10 -5.85 -5.45
N LEU A 184 -0.71 -4.80 -5.59
CA LEU A 184 -0.29 -3.40 -5.48
C LEU A 184 -0.09 -2.92 -4.03
N CYS A 185 -0.57 -3.70 -3.06
CA CYS A 185 -0.27 -3.52 -1.64
C CYS A 185 0.32 -4.79 -1.03
N ALA A 186 -0.50 -5.82 -0.79
CA ALA A 186 -0.06 -7.05 -0.14
C ALA A 186 1.08 -7.73 -0.90
N GLY A 187 0.99 -7.79 -2.23
CA GLY A 187 2.03 -8.40 -3.07
C GLY A 187 3.37 -7.70 -2.93
N ILE A 188 3.45 -6.39 -3.20
CA ILE A 188 4.72 -5.65 -3.12
C ILE A 188 5.26 -5.57 -1.70
N THR A 189 4.38 -5.48 -0.70
CA THR A 189 4.77 -5.41 0.72
C THR A 189 5.56 -6.64 1.16
N VAL A 190 5.16 -7.84 0.72
CA VAL A 190 5.89 -9.07 1.07
C VAL A 190 7.02 -9.36 0.10
N TRP A 191 6.85 -9.01 -1.20
CA TRP A 191 7.90 -9.22 -2.19
C TRP A 191 9.17 -8.43 -1.89
N SER A 192 9.04 -7.17 -1.47
CA SER A 192 10.18 -6.29 -1.21
C SER A 192 11.20 -6.90 -0.21
N PRO A 193 10.84 -7.28 1.02
CA PRO A 193 11.79 -7.91 1.93
C PRO A 193 12.30 -9.26 1.45
N ILE A 194 11.47 -10.10 0.83
CA ILE A 194 11.90 -11.39 0.24
C ILE A 194 13.01 -11.15 -0.79
N HIS A 195 12.84 -10.15 -1.66
CA HIS A 195 13.82 -9.81 -2.69
C HIS A 195 15.11 -9.26 -2.08
N PHE A 196 15.03 -8.35 -1.11
CA PHE A 196 16.21 -7.74 -0.47
C PHE A 196 16.98 -8.71 0.41
N SER A 197 16.32 -9.65 1.07
CA SER A 197 16.96 -10.74 1.83
C SER A 197 17.51 -11.85 0.90
N LYS A 198 17.38 -11.71 -0.42
CA LYS A 198 17.93 -12.62 -1.43
C LYS A 198 17.53 -14.07 -1.22
N VAL A 199 16.32 -14.31 -0.74
CA VAL A 199 15.78 -15.67 -0.58
C VAL A 199 15.87 -16.43 -1.90
N LYS A 200 16.34 -17.67 -1.83
CA LYS A 200 16.58 -18.53 -2.97
C LYS A 200 16.09 -19.95 -2.74
N LYS A 201 16.10 -20.74 -3.80
CA LYS A 201 15.74 -22.16 -3.78
C LYS A 201 16.52 -22.91 -2.70
N GLY A 202 15.78 -23.66 -1.89
CA GLY A 202 16.32 -24.50 -0.84
C GLY A 202 16.47 -23.82 0.52
N ASP A 203 16.35 -22.49 0.62
CA ASP A 203 16.34 -21.80 1.90
C ASP A 203 15.16 -22.26 2.77
N THR A 204 15.37 -22.35 4.07
CA THR A 204 14.31 -22.63 5.05
C THR A 204 13.72 -21.32 5.51
N VAL A 205 12.44 -21.10 5.24
CA VAL A 205 11.79 -19.78 5.47
C VAL A 205 10.53 -19.91 6.29
N GLY A 206 10.27 -18.91 7.13
CA GLY A 206 9.08 -18.81 7.96
C GLY A 206 8.16 -17.68 7.53
N VAL A 207 6.85 -17.93 7.57
CA VAL A 207 5.80 -16.91 7.42
C VAL A 207 4.99 -16.87 8.71
N ALA A 208 5.16 -15.81 9.50
CA ALA A 208 4.43 -15.60 10.74
C ALA A 208 3.16 -14.77 10.47
N GLY A 209 2.00 -15.42 10.71
CA GLY A 209 0.68 -14.92 10.33
C GLY A 209 0.27 -15.33 8.91
N PHE A 210 -0.90 -15.94 8.78
CA PHE A 210 -1.43 -16.42 7.50
C PHE A 210 -2.77 -15.71 7.19
N GLY A 211 -2.68 -14.38 7.03
CA GLY A 211 -3.74 -13.52 6.52
C GLY A 211 -3.49 -13.12 5.07
N GLY A 212 -4.00 -11.96 4.64
CA GLY A 212 -3.82 -11.43 3.28
C GLY A 212 -2.36 -11.31 2.84
N LEU A 213 -1.50 -10.73 3.68
CA LEU A 213 -0.05 -10.66 3.44
C LEU A 213 0.59 -12.05 3.47
N GLY A 214 0.26 -12.86 4.48
CA GLY A 214 0.89 -14.17 4.69
C GLY A 214 0.66 -15.13 3.53
N HIS A 215 -0.55 -15.19 2.97
CA HIS A 215 -0.80 -16.10 1.84
C HIS A 215 -0.04 -15.68 0.58
N MET A 216 0.15 -14.36 0.33
CA MET A 216 1.00 -13.88 -0.75
C MET A 216 2.47 -14.25 -0.52
N ALA A 217 2.97 -14.10 0.72
CA ALA A 217 4.33 -14.48 1.07
C ALA A 217 4.58 -15.97 0.83
N VAL A 218 3.66 -16.85 1.26
CA VAL A 218 3.76 -18.30 1.03
C VAL A 218 3.88 -18.61 -0.46
N LYS A 219 3.02 -18.01 -1.30
CA LYS A 219 3.04 -18.26 -2.75
C LYS A 219 4.35 -17.82 -3.40
N TYR A 220 4.86 -16.64 -3.06
CA TYR A 220 6.13 -16.15 -3.61
C TYR A 220 7.32 -17.02 -3.15
N LEU A 221 7.38 -17.34 -1.86
CA LEU A 221 8.46 -18.16 -1.31
C LEU A 221 8.46 -19.59 -1.86
N ALA A 222 7.27 -20.19 -2.01
CA ALA A 222 7.12 -21.51 -2.63
C ALA A 222 7.53 -21.49 -4.12
N ASP A 223 7.15 -20.46 -4.87
CA ASP A 223 7.53 -20.28 -6.28
C ASP A 223 9.05 -20.11 -6.45
N LEU A 224 9.71 -19.44 -5.51
CA LEU A 224 11.18 -19.37 -5.46
C LEU A 224 11.85 -20.72 -5.10
N GLY A 225 11.08 -21.73 -4.73
CA GLY A 225 11.57 -23.05 -4.32
C GLY A 225 12.15 -23.10 -2.91
N ALA A 226 11.77 -22.17 -2.04
CA ALA A 226 12.12 -22.19 -0.61
C ALA A 226 11.24 -23.21 0.14
N LYS A 227 11.75 -23.73 1.28
CA LYS A 227 11.04 -24.62 2.20
C LYS A 227 10.23 -23.78 3.19
N VAL A 228 8.94 -23.64 2.93
CA VAL A 228 8.08 -22.70 3.66
C VAL A 228 7.43 -23.34 4.88
N THR A 229 7.62 -22.74 6.06
CA THR A 229 6.85 -23.03 7.28
C THR A 229 5.95 -21.88 7.61
N VAL A 230 4.65 -22.12 7.76
CA VAL A 230 3.68 -21.14 8.23
C VAL A 230 3.51 -21.26 9.74
N PHE A 231 3.55 -20.12 10.43
CA PHE A 231 3.23 -19.98 11.85
C PHE A 231 1.94 -19.16 11.99
N ASP A 232 0.89 -19.72 12.55
CA ASP A 232 -0.36 -19.00 12.83
C ASP A 232 -0.95 -19.48 14.19
N ILE A 233 -1.98 -18.83 14.65
CA ILE A 233 -2.65 -19.15 15.92
C ILE A 233 -3.96 -19.92 15.75
N THR A 234 -4.38 -20.20 14.51
CA THR A 234 -5.61 -20.90 14.18
C THR A 234 -5.30 -22.19 13.41
N GLU A 235 -6.09 -23.23 13.57
CA GLU A 235 -5.89 -24.50 12.87
C GLU A 235 -6.62 -24.54 11.53
N GLU A 236 -7.67 -23.77 11.38
CA GLU A 236 -8.57 -23.78 10.22
C GLU A 236 -7.87 -23.39 8.91
N LYS A 237 -6.74 -22.70 9.00
CA LYS A 237 -5.98 -22.23 7.84
C LYS A 237 -4.89 -23.21 7.36
N ARG A 238 -4.66 -24.30 8.06
CA ARG A 238 -3.60 -25.28 7.77
C ARG A 238 -3.67 -25.79 6.34
N ASP A 239 -4.82 -26.30 5.95
CA ASP A 239 -4.99 -26.94 4.63
C ASP A 239 -4.80 -25.93 3.50
N ASP A 240 -5.23 -24.69 3.70
CA ASP A 240 -5.02 -23.62 2.75
C ASP A 240 -3.54 -23.27 2.60
N ALA A 241 -2.81 -23.19 3.69
CA ALA A 241 -1.37 -22.91 3.67
C ALA A 241 -0.60 -24.01 2.92
N LEU A 242 -0.91 -25.28 3.20
CA LEU A 242 -0.29 -26.43 2.52
C LEU A 242 -0.64 -26.45 1.03
N ARG A 243 -1.89 -26.21 0.64
CA ARG A 243 -2.30 -26.09 -0.76
C ARG A 243 -1.59 -24.96 -1.51
N MET A 244 -1.22 -23.89 -0.82
CA MET A 244 -0.51 -22.75 -1.41
C MET A 244 1.00 -22.95 -1.49
N GLY A 245 1.53 -24.07 -1.01
CA GLY A 245 2.92 -24.43 -1.15
C GLY A 245 3.74 -24.41 0.14
N ALA A 246 3.11 -24.24 1.31
CA ALA A 246 3.82 -24.46 2.57
C ALA A 246 4.12 -25.96 2.77
N GLU A 247 5.33 -26.28 3.21
CA GLU A 247 5.71 -27.65 3.58
C GLU A 247 5.27 -28.01 5.01
N ARG A 248 5.15 -26.99 5.87
CA ARG A 248 4.79 -27.15 7.28
C ARG A 248 3.88 -26.04 7.76
N TYR A 249 3.00 -26.39 8.68
CA TYR A 249 2.16 -25.44 9.43
C TYR A 249 2.32 -25.68 10.92
N VAL A 250 2.58 -24.62 11.68
CA VAL A 250 2.80 -24.64 13.13
C VAL A 250 1.77 -23.75 13.82
N ASN A 251 0.99 -24.35 14.72
CA ASN A 251 0.04 -23.59 15.54
C ASN A 251 0.75 -23.04 16.78
N MET A 252 1.00 -21.74 16.79
CA MET A 252 1.74 -21.05 17.87
C MET A 252 1.00 -20.92 19.21
N LYS A 253 -0.27 -21.33 19.27
CA LYS A 253 -0.97 -21.50 20.56
C LYS A 253 -0.52 -22.74 21.32
N GLN A 254 0.20 -23.65 20.68
CA GLN A 254 0.79 -24.83 21.28
C GLN A 254 2.30 -24.59 21.43
N PRO A 255 2.80 -24.21 22.61
CA PRO A 255 4.20 -23.76 22.78
C PRO A 255 5.24 -24.77 22.30
N GLU A 256 4.95 -26.07 22.43
CA GLU A 256 5.80 -27.18 22.01
C GLU A 256 5.80 -27.38 20.47
N ALA A 257 4.84 -26.83 19.73
CA ALA A 257 4.74 -27.04 18.28
C ALA A 257 5.92 -26.43 17.50
N ALA A 258 6.58 -25.41 18.04
CA ALA A 258 7.81 -24.84 17.50
C ALA A 258 9.07 -25.51 18.10
N GLY A 259 8.94 -26.49 18.97
CA GLY A 259 10.05 -27.24 19.56
C GLY A 259 10.90 -27.91 18.47
N GLY A 260 12.23 -27.80 18.59
CA GLY A 260 13.16 -28.34 17.61
C GLY A 260 13.34 -27.50 16.33
N LEU A 261 12.76 -26.29 16.27
CA LEU A 261 12.92 -25.37 15.13
C LEU A 261 13.89 -24.20 15.43
N ALA A 262 14.52 -24.17 16.59
CA ALA A 262 15.55 -23.17 16.89
C ALA A 262 16.71 -23.29 15.88
N ASP A 263 17.37 -22.16 15.55
CA ASP A 263 18.53 -22.12 14.65
C ASP A 263 18.28 -22.78 13.27
N SER A 264 17.07 -22.66 12.73
CA SER A 264 16.68 -23.41 11.52
C SER A 264 16.36 -22.54 10.30
N PHE A 265 15.97 -21.28 10.51
CA PHE A 265 15.44 -20.44 9.45
C PHE A 265 16.48 -19.45 8.90
N ASP A 266 16.58 -19.42 7.56
CA ASP A 266 17.40 -18.42 6.86
C ASP A 266 16.68 -17.06 6.85
N PHE A 267 15.35 -17.07 6.75
CA PHE A 267 14.52 -15.87 6.69
C PHE A 267 13.15 -16.12 7.33
N ILE A 268 12.66 -15.16 8.09
CA ILE A 268 11.28 -15.15 8.58
C ILE A 268 10.64 -13.81 8.23
N ILE A 269 9.43 -13.85 7.64
CA ILE A 269 8.60 -12.67 7.42
C ILE A 269 7.41 -12.68 8.37
N SER A 270 7.30 -11.64 9.21
CA SER A 270 6.15 -11.45 10.10
C SER A 270 5.11 -10.52 9.47
N THR A 271 3.90 -11.06 9.27
CA THR A 271 2.73 -10.37 8.75
C THR A 271 1.65 -10.19 9.82
N ILE A 272 2.00 -10.39 11.09
CA ILE A 272 1.08 -10.36 12.23
C ILE A 272 0.59 -8.93 12.47
N PRO A 273 -0.73 -8.68 12.52
CA PRO A 273 -1.28 -7.33 12.69
C PRO A 273 -1.58 -6.97 14.15
N SER A 274 -1.44 -7.89 15.08
CA SER A 274 -1.75 -7.72 16.51
C SER A 274 -0.50 -7.83 17.37
N ASP A 275 -0.61 -7.47 18.64
CA ASP A 275 0.48 -7.61 19.61
C ASP A 275 1.01 -9.04 19.70
N TYR A 276 2.32 -9.18 19.64
CA TYR A 276 2.99 -10.47 19.76
C TYR A 276 4.42 -10.35 20.30
N ARG A 277 5.01 -11.49 20.66
CA ARG A 277 6.41 -11.57 21.09
C ARG A 277 7.30 -11.85 19.88
N LEU A 278 8.06 -10.85 19.45
CA LEU A 278 9.01 -10.96 18.35
C LEU A 278 10.08 -12.03 18.62
N THR A 279 10.52 -12.14 19.87
CA THR A 279 11.50 -13.13 20.31
C THR A 279 11.09 -14.57 20.04
N ASP A 280 9.79 -14.88 19.98
CA ASP A 280 9.32 -16.25 19.67
C ASP A 280 9.70 -16.68 18.26
N TYR A 281 9.86 -15.75 17.34
CA TYR A 281 10.31 -15.99 15.97
C TYR A 281 11.81 -15.75 15.79
N ALA A 282 12.37 -14.75 16.46
CA ALA A 282 13.80 -14.44 16.37
C ALA A 282 14.70 -15.62 16.78
N LYS A 283 14.33 -16.37 17.82
CA LYS A 283 15.05 -17.57 18.28
C LYS A 283 15.02 -18.75 17.29
N LEU A 284 14.15 -18.70 16.28
CA LEU A 284 14.09 -19.72 15.26
C LEU A 284 15.08 -19.47 14.11
N LEU A 285 15.60 -18.25 14.00
CA LEU A 285 16.57 -17.86 12.97
C LEU A 285 17.92 -18.52 13.18
N LYS A 286 18.61 -18.81 12.09
CA LYS A 286 19.99 -19.28 12.11
C LYS A 286 20.91 -18.24 12.74
N TYR A 287 21.77 -18.69 13.65
CA TYR A 287 22.71 -17.81 14.32
C TYR A 287 23.63 -17.11 13.31
N GLY A 288 23.75 -15.80 13.44
CA GLY A 288 24.66 -14.95 12.65
C GLY A 288 24.26 -14.69 11.20
N THR A 289 23.27 -15.41 10.64
CA THR A 289 22.88 -15.29 9.21
C THR A 289 21.39 -15.15 8.98
N GLY A 290 20.55 -15.59 9.92
CA GLY A 290 19.10 -15.52 9.76
C GLY A 290 18.57 -14.09 9.83
N GLU A 291 17.59 -13.76 9.00
CA GLU A 291 17.00 -12.43 8.91
C GLU A 291 15.51 -12.47 9.26
N LEU A 292 15.03 -11.43 9.96
CA LEU A 292 13.64 -11.23 10.28
C LEU A 292 13.13 -9.93 9.68
N ALA A 293 12.12 -10.02 8.83
CA ALA A 293 11.39 -8.87 8.30
C ALA A 293 10.01 -8.74 8.97
N VAL A 294 9.65 -7.54 9.41
CA VAL A 294 8.32 -7.26 9.96
C VAL A 294 7.59 -6.35 8.99
N VAL A 295 6.50 -6.82 8.43
CA VAL A 295 5.64 -6.09 7.47
C VAL A 295 4.19 -5.97 7.94
N GLY A 296 3.81 -6.73 8.96
CA GLY A 296 2.59 -6.45 9.72
C GLY A 296 2.71 -5.10 10.44
N LEU A 297 1.58 -4.53 10.84
CA LEU A 297 1.55 -3.28 11.62
C LEU A 297 0.96 -3.55 13.01
N PRO A 298 1.63 -4.36 13.86
CA PRO A 298 1.16 -4.59 15.21
C PRO A 298 1.32 -3.30 16.03
N PRO A 299 0.41 -2.99 16.94
CA PRO A 299 0.61 -1.90 17.91
C PRO A 299 1.89 -2.09 18.73
N THR A 300 2.22 -3.34 19.07
CA THR A 300 3.44 -3.70 19.78
C THR A 300 4.02 -5.03 19.29
N ALA A 301 5.34 -5.03 19.05
CA ALA A 301 6.13 -6.24 18.88
C ALA A 301 7.17 -6.27 20.00
N SER A 302 6.94 -7.06 21.07
CA SER A 302 7.78 -7.05 22.26
C SER A 302 9.04 -7.91 22.07
N VAL A 303 10.16 -7.40 22.59
CA VAL A 303 11.47 -8.08 22.56
C VAL A 303 11.98 -8.22 23.99
N LYS A 304 12.34 -9.44 24.37
CA LYS A 304 13.08 -9.71 25.60
C LYS A 304 14.57 -9.86 25.26
N ILE A 305 15.35 -8.85 25.56
CA ILE A 305 16.78 -8.78 25.19
C ILE A 305 17.57 -10.01 25.66
N LEU A 306 17.33 -10.48 26.88
CA LEU A 306 18.02 -11.66 27.42
C LEU A 306 17.73 -12.94 26.62
N GLU A 307 16.53 -13.06 26.03
CA GLU A 307 16.17 -14.21 25.19
C GLU A 307 16.82 -14.17 23.81
N LEU A 308 17.36 -13.02 23.38
CA LEU A 308 18.12 -12.88 22.13
C LEU A 308 19.62 -13.14 22.34
N LEU A 309 20.10 -13.15 23.58
CA LEU A 309 21.52 -13.35 23.92
C LEU A 309 21.84 -14.79 24.34
N ALA A 310 20.81 -15.61 24.48
CA ALA A 310 20.90 -17.01 24.87
C ALA A 310 20.87 -17.94 23.65
#